data_f8f402eb98a3678db78bd000c5687a42
#
_entry.id   f8f402eb98a3678db78bd000c5687a42
#
_cell.length_a   1.000
_cell.length_b   1.000
_cell.length_c   1.000
_cell.angle_alpha   90.00
_cell.angle_beta   90.00
_cell.angle_gamma   90.00
#
_symmetry.space_group_name_H-M   'P 1'
#
loop_
_entity.id
_entity.type
_entity.pdbx_description
1 polymer ?
#
loop_
_entity_poly.entity_id
_entity_poly.type
_entity_poly.pdbx_seq_one_letter_code
_entity_poly.pdbx_strand_id
1 'polypeptide(L)' 'MSNDEIQLSVLRLLEQNPQLTQRQLSAELGVSLGKAHYIVKSLIDVGLVKLDNFQRSDNKWGYAYLL' A
#
# COMPACT_ATOMS: atom_id res chain seq x y z
N MET A 1 -1.08 14.13 -9.77
CA MET A 1 -1.29 12.73 -10.12
C MET A 1 -2.71 12.32 -9.78
N SER A 2 -3.41 11.68 -10.69
CA SER A 2 -4.76 11.21 -10.41
C SER A 2 -4.75 9.99 -9.49
N ASN A 3 -5.88 9.70 -8.86
CA ASN A 3 -5.99 8.53 -8.01
C ASN A 3 -5.72 7.24 -8.77
N ASP A 4 -6.15 7.18 -10.05
CA ASP A 4 -5.94 5.99 -10.87
C ASP A 4 -4.44 5.77 -11.13
N GLU A 5 -3.70 6.83 -11.38
CA GLU A 5 -2.25 6.74 -11.59
C GLU A 5 -1.55 6.30 -10.32
N ILE A 6 -1.96 6.83 -9.18
CA ILE A 6 -1.36 6.45 -7.89
C ILE A 6 -1.66 4.98 -7.58
N GLN A 7 -2.89 4.53 -7.80
CA GLN A 7 -3.24 3.13 -7.59
C GLN A 7 -2.42 2.20 -8.47
N LEU A 8 -2.23 2.56 -9.74
CA LEU A 8 -1.41 1.78 -10.65
C LEU A 8 0.05 1.74 -10.17
N SER A 9 0.57 2.86 -9.69
CA SER A 9 1.92 2.92 -9.14
C SER A 9 2.08 2.00 -7.94
N VAL A 10 1.09 1.97 -7.05
CA VAL A 10 1.12 1.06 -5.90
C VAL A 10 1.16 -0.39 -6.35
N LEU A 11 0.33 -0.75 -7.33
CA LEU A 11 0.31 -2.12 -7.83
C LEU A 11 1.65 -2.52 -8.44
N ARG A 12 2.28 -1.62 -9.18
CA ARG A 12 3.60 -1.87 -9.76
C ARG A 12 4.68 -2.04 -8.71
N LEU A 13 4.65 -1.20 -7.67
CA LEU A 13 5.61 -1.31 -6.58
C LEU A 13 5.45 -2.62 -5.82
N LEU A 14 4.22 -3.04 -5.57
CA LEU A 14 3.95 -4.29 -4.88
C LEU A 14 4.32 -5.51 -5.73
N GLU A 15 4.22 -5.39 -7.04
CA GLU A 15 4.68 -6.43 -7.95
C GLU A 15 6.19 -6.64 -7.84
N GLN A 16 6.94 -5.55 -7.71
CA GLN A 16 8.39 -5.60 -7.58
C GLN A 16 8.85 -5.97 -6.18
N ASN A 17 8.12 -5.52 -5.17
CA ASN A 17 8.41 -5.74 -3.75
C ASN A 17 7.15 -6.21 -3.05
N PRO A 18 6.92 -7.53 -2.95
CA PRO A 18 5.62 -8.04 -2.47
C PRO A 18 5.30 -7.77 -1.01
N GLN A 19 6.25 -7.28 -0.22
CA GLN A 19 6.03 -7.03 1.20
C GLN A 19 6.38 -5.62 1.62
N LEU A 20 6.03 -4.64 0.79
CA LEU A 20 6.24 -3.25 1.15
C LEU A 20 5.31 -2.85 2.30
N THR A 21 5.88 -2.13 3.26
CA THR A 21 5.05 -1.49 4.28
C THR A 21 4.39 -0.25 3.68
N GLN A 22 3.31 0.20 4.30
CA GLN A 22 2.66 1.43 3.83
C GLN A 22 3.55 2.65 4.01
N ARG A 23 4.44 2.61 5.01
CA ARG A 23 5.42 3.67 5.21
C ARG A 23 6.40 3.71 4.04
N GLN A 24 6.85 2.55 3.57
CA GLN A 24 7.70 2.47 2.39
C GLN A 24 6.97 2.92 1.14
N LEU A 25 5.70 2.54 0.99
CA LEU A 25 4.89 3.00 -0.13
C LEU A 25 4.75 4.51 -0.13
N SER A 26 4.50 5.12 1.03
CA SER A 26 4.37 6.57 1.09
C SER A 26 5.66 7.26 0.66
N ALA A 27 6.81 6.74 1.07
CA ALA A 27 8.11 7.29 0.67
C ALA A 27 8.32 7.16 -0.84
N GLU A 28 8.04 5.99 -1.39
CA GLU A 28 8.23 5.75 -2.83
C GLU A 28 7.30 6.61 -3.68
N LEU A 29 6.07 6.83 -3.21
CA LEU A 29 5.09 7.62 -3.96
C LEU A 29 5.22 9.12 -3.70
N GLY A 30 5.96 9.52 -2.67
CA GLY A 30 6.07 10.93 -2.31
C GLY A 30 4.78 11.49 -1.75
N VAL A 31 4.01 10.67 -1.04
CA VAL A 31 2.74 11.09 -0.43
C VAL A 31 2.80 10.85 1.08
N SER A 32 1.84 11.42 1.81
CA SER A 32 1.74 11.20 3.24
C SER A 32 1.38 9.76 3.56
N LEU A 33 1.70 9.32 4.78
CA LEU A 33 1.34 7.99 5.24
C LEU A 33 -0.19 7.78 5.21
N GLY A 34 -0.94 8.81 5.60
CA GLY A 34 -2.40 8.74 5.56
C GLY A 34 -2.93 8.55 4.15
N LYS A 35 -2.34 9.24 3.17
CA LYS A 35 -2.72 9.09 1.78
C LYS A 35 -2.38 7.69 1.27
N ALA A 36 -1.19 7.18 1.60
CA ALA A 36 -0.80 5.84 1.22
C ALA A 36 -1.77 4.81 1.80
N HIS A 37 -2.13 4.98 3.07
CA HIS A 37 -3.11 4.10 3.71
C HIS A 37 -4.46 4.14 3.00
N TYR A 38 -4.94 5.33 2.66
CA TYR A 38 -6.20 5.50 1.96
C TYR A 38 -6.19 4.76 0.61
N ILE A 39 -5.10 4.89 -0.13
CA ILE A 39 -4.98 4.25 -1.44
C ILE A 39 -4.94 2.73 -1.29
N VAL A 40 -4.16 2.22 -0.34
CA VAL A 40 -4.09 0.78 -0.08
C VAL A 40 -5.46 0.25 0.33
N LYS A 41 -6.17 0.98 1.18
CA LYS A 41 -7.51 0.56 1.60
C LYS A 41 -8.47 0.47 0.42
N SER A 42 -8.40 1.41 -0.51
CA SER A 42 -9.27 1.34 -1.69
C SER A 42 -8.93 0.12 -2.56
N LEU A 43 -7.66 -0.25 -2.66
CA LEU A 43 -7.26 -1.45 -3.40
C LEU A 43 -7.68 -2.74 -2.67
N ILE A 44 -7.69 -2.72 -1.35
CA ILE A 44 -8.21 -3.84 -0.56
C ILE A 44 -9.71 -4.00 -0.82
N ASP A 45 -10.44 -2.89 -0.84
CA ASP A 45 -11.88 -2.91 -1.03
C ASP A 45 -12.28 -3.50 -2.38
N VAL A 46 -11.45 -3.32 -3.40
CA VAL A 46 -11.72 -3.94 -4.71
C VAL A 46 -11.06 -5.31 -4.87
N GLY A 47 -10.37 -5.80 -3.83
CA GLY A 47 -9.84 -7.17 -3.84
C GLY A 47 -8.52 -7.37 -4.54
N LEU A 48 -7.75 -6.32 -4.79
CA LEU A 48 -6.46 -6.43 -5.47
C LEU A 48 -5.28 -6.52 -4.52
N VAL A 49 -5.43 -6.08 -3.29
CA VAL A 49 -4.37 -6.00 -2.29
C VAL A 49 -4.87 -6.54 -0.96
N LYS A 50 -3.98 -7.08 -0.16
CA LYS A 50 -4.28 -7.55 1.18
C LYS A 50 -3.21 -7.02 2.15
N LEU A 51 -3.59 -6.78 3.39
CA LEU A 51 -2.66 -6.41 4.45
C LEU A 51 -2.32 -7.63 5.30
N ASP A 52 -1.06 -7.71 5.71
CA ASP A 52 -0.58 -8.79 6.56
C ASP A 52 0.23 -8.23 7.71
N ASN A 53 0.30 -8.97 8.81
CA ASN A 53 1.05 -8.61 10.02
C ASN A 53 0.61 -7.28 10.63
N PHE A 54 -0.63 -6.90 10.37
CA PHE A 54 -1.16 -5.62 10.80
C PHE A 54 -1.15 -5.46 12.32
N GLN A 55 -1.42 -6.54 13.04
CA GLN A 55 -1.64 -6.46 14.49
C GLN A 55 -0.42 -6.79 15.31
N ARG A 56 0.65 -7.30 14.73
CA ARG A 56 1.75 -7.88 15.48
C ARG A 56 3.06 -7.14 15.39
N SER A 57 3.15 -6.13 14.58
CA SER A 57 4.42 -5.44 14.43
C SER A 57 4.34 -4.04 15.00
N ASP A 58 5.50 -3.44 15.25
CA ASP A 58 5.58 -2.02 15.59
C ASP A 58 5.08 -1.15 14.44
N ASN A 59 4.97 -1.71 13.26
CA ASN A 59 4.38 -1.06 12.12
C ASN A 59 2.87 -1.32 12.13
N LYS A 60 2.14 -0.43 12.74
CA LYS A 60 0.70 -0.59 12.91
C LYS A 60 -0.08 -0.61 11.61
N TRP A 61 0.54 -0.24 10.50
CA TRP A 61 -0.11 -0.25 9.19
C TRP A 61 0.05 -1.57 8.45
N GLY A 62 0.96 -2.43 8.94
CA GLY A 62 1.18 -3.74 8.36
C GLY A 62 1.86 -3.69 7.00
N TYR A 63 1.89 -4.84 6.36
CA TYR A 63 2.47 -5.00 5.03
C TYR A 63 1.36 -5.17 4.00
N ALA A 64 1.53 -4.53 2.84
CA ALA A 64 0.59 -4.67 1.74
C ALA A 64 1.17 -5.63 0.69
N TYR A 65 0.32 -6.47 0.08
CA TYR A 65 0.77 -7.35 -0.99
C TYR A 65 -0.38 -7.63 -1.95
N LEU A 66 -0.02 -7.99 -3.17
CA LEU A 66 -1.01 -8.33 -4.20
C LEU A 66 -1.67 -9.68 -3.89
N LEU A 67 -2.93 -9.78 -4.22
CA LEU A 67 -3.65 -11.04 -4.15
C LEU A 67 -3.42 -11.89 -5.40
#